data_719e11c1b2d060986dba5649aba6075d
#
_entry.id   719e11c1b2d060986dba5649aba6075d
#
_cell.length_a   1.000
_cell.length_b   1.000
_cell.length_c   1.000
_cell.angle_alpha   90.00
_cell.angle_beta   90.00
_cell.angle_gamma   90.00
#
_symmetry.space_group_name_H-M   'P 1'
#
loop_
_entity.id
_entity.type
_entity.pdbx_description
1 polymer ?
#
loop_
_entity_poly.entity_id
_entity_poly.type
_entity_poly.pdbx_seq_one_letter_code
_entity_poly.pdbx_strand_id
1 'polypeptide(L)'
;QDLVGEVHADGEIIAGAWWDVNENFGFDLVSMTDLWMETHNATVDGAAGNEGEIFRDVLLEALMADDDNGNLDDGTPNDDAITEAFCEHGITLIGNISLDHEEFETPVAELTPVAIETTLDVDYPEFIGGANIYWRTTPGATYTMTEMTDLGGSTFEASLPAQPIGTIIEYYFKVDDTNGCGGVTLPKKADQEVEPNLPYFVLVGFNLIEYEDFDNEFGSWEVDPFDSDEATTGAWDVNTPIGSTDDFGNIIQTGTDHTDGAGNLCAFTANAGGGDAIGTQDVDGGETTLRSPFFDLTAYEDPVFSYYRHYSNASPTSANPGNDVWEVYITDNGTDWIKIERTHTEDNTWRRNVVRVLDYVDNTEDVAFIFIAEDSLRADDASGFNGGSIVEAAVDDLFLYDVGEPVIQSVNESDIIAGV
;
A
#
# COMPACT_ATOMS: atom_id res chain seq x y z
N GLN A 1 0.72 5.02 -17.18
CA GLN A 1 0.25 6.37 -16.82
C GLN A 1 -0.86 6.17 -15.79
N ASP A 2 -0.73 6.78 -14.61
CA ASP A 2 -1.73 6.60 -13.55
C ASP A 2 -3.00 7.41 -13.88
N LEU A 3 -4.17 6.87 -13.51
CA LEU A 3 -5.42 7.62 -13.56
C LEU A 3 -5.33 8.80 -12.57
N VAL A 4 -5.81 9.95 -13.00
CA VAL A 4 -5.78 11.18 -12.20
C VAL A 4 -7.17 11.68 -11.81
N GLY A 5 -8.24 10.93 -12.18
CA GLY A 5 -9.63 11.28 -11.90
C GLY A 5 -10.18 12.43 -12.74
N GLU A 6 -9.48 12.85 -13.80
CA GLU A 6 -9.91 13.90 -14.73
C GLU A 6 -10.24 13.27 -16.10
N VAL A 7 -11.52 13.27 -16.46
CA VAL A 7 -12.06 12.54 -17.63
C VAL A 7 -11.37 12.83 -18.96
N HIS A 8 -10.80 14.02 -19.15
CA HIS A 8 -10.09 14.36 -20.37
C HIS A 8 -8.66 13.83 -20.35
N ALA A 9 -7.98 13.90 -19.20
CA ALA A 9 -6.62 13.39 -19.04
C ALA A 9 -6.64 11.86 -19.07
N ASP A 10 -7.57 11.22 -18.34
CA ASP A 10 -7.70 9.77 -18.31
C ASP A 10 -8.16 9.22 -19.66
N GLY A 11 -9.00 9.96 -20.39
CA GLY A 11 -9.37 9.63 -21.76
C GLY A 11 -8.22 9.61 -22.76
N GLU A 12 -7.10 10.28 -22.48
CA GLU A 12 -5.90 10.22 -23.33
C GLU A 12 -5.23 8.84 -23.26
N ILE A 13 -5.36 8.12 -22.14
CA ILE A 13 -4.81 6.77 -21.96
C ILE A 13 -5.45 5.81 -22.98
N ILE A 14 -6.77 5.72 -22.97
CA ILE A 14 -7.50 4.83 -23.88
C ILE A 14 -7.40 5.28 -25.34
N ALA A 15 -7.34 6.60 -25.59
CA ALA A 15 -7.14 7.13 -26.95
C ALA A 15 -5.74 6.79 -27.47
N GLY A 16 -4.72 6.82 -26.60
CA GLY A 16 -3.37 6.37 -26.91
C GLY A 16 -3.34 4.90 -27.29
N ALA A 17 -3.95 4.03 -26.47
CA ALA A 17 -4.02 2.59 -26.76
C ALA A 17 -4.65 2.32 -28.14
N TRP A 18 -5.77 2.96 -28.48
CA TRP A 18 -6.38 2.84 -29.80
C TRP A 18 -5.52 3.41 -30.93
N TRP A 19 -4.73 4.45 -30.65
CA TRP A 19 -3.78 4.96 -31.65
C TRP A 19 -2.70 3.92 -31.95
N ASP A 20 -2.17 3.25 -30.92
CA ASP A 20 -1.12 2.25 -31.07
C ASP A 20 -1.66 0.96 -31.71
N VAL A 21 -2.91 0.56 -31.43
CA VAL A 21 -3.59 -0.50 -32.22
C VAL A 21 -3.61 -0.16 -33.71
N ASN A 22 -3.97 1.10 -34.08
CA ASN A 22 -3.96 1.52 -35.49
C ASN A 22 -2.54 1.50 -36.07
N GLU A 23 -1.51 1.83 -35.32
CA GLU A 23 -0.11 1.74 -35.74
C GLU A 23 0.31 0.29 -35.95
N ASN A 24 -0.02 -0.60 -35.01
CA ASN A 24 0.25 -2.04 -35.07
C ASN A 24 -0.48 -2.72 -36.22
N PHE A 25 -1.64 -2.21 -36.62
CA PHE A 25 -2.38 -2.64 -37.85
C PHE A 25 -1.79 -2.02 -39.13
N GLY A 26 -0.65 -1.31 -39.03
CA GLY A 26 -0.01 -0.69 -40.22
C GLY A 26 -0.82 0.45 -40.82
N PHE A 27 -1.63 1.14 -40.04
CA PHE A 27 -2.54 2.21 -40.44
C PHE A 27 -3.65 1.74 -41.43
N ASP A 28 -4.08 0.47 -41.30
CA ASP A 28 -5.27 -0.02 -42.01
C ASP A 28 -6.55 0.50 -41.34
N LEU A 29 -6.97 1.68 -41.76
CA LEU A 29 -8.14 2.37 -41.22
C LEU A 29 -9.44 1.58 -41.37
N VAL A 30 -9.54 0.63 -42.30
CA VAL A 30 -10.76 -0.17 -42.44
C VAL A 30 -10.84 -1.19 -41.31
N SER A 31 -9.82 -2.01 -41.13
CA SER A 31 -9.75 -3.02 -40.08
C SER A 31 -9.82 -2.37 -38.69
N MET A 32 -9.10 -1.27 -38.51
CA MET A 32 -9.12 -0.51 -37.26
C MET A 32 -10.50 0.06 -36.92
N THR A 33 -11.20 0.64 -37.92
CA THR A 33 -12.52 1.21 -37.69
C THR A 33 -13.57 0.13 -37.42
N ASP A 34 -13.48 -0.99 -38.10
CA ASP A 34 -14.39 -2.12 -37.90
C ASP A 34 -14.23 -2.68 -36.49
N LEU A 35 -12.98 -2.93 -36.03
CA LEU A 35 -12.69 -3.39 -34.69
C LEU A 35 -13.18 -2.38 -33.65
N TRP A 36 -12.83 -1.09 -33.79
CA TRP A 36 -13.22 -0.04 -32.86
C TRP A 36 -14.74 0.10 -32.70
N MET A 37 -15.48 0.02 -33.85
CA MET A 37 -16.94 0.12 -33.80
C MET A 37 -17.59 -1.11 -33.16
N GLU A 38 -17.04 -2.30 -33.39
CA GLU A 38 -17.55 -3.52 -32.80
C GLU A 38 -17.33 -3.56 -31.31
N THR A 39 -16.13 -3.24 -30.85
CA THR A 39 -15.79 -3.09 -29.42
C THR A 39 -16.73 -2.13 -28.72
N HIS A 40 -16.89 -0.91 -29.23
CA HIS A 40 -17.70 0.11 -28.55
C HIS A 40 -19.22 -0.11 -28.63
N ASN A 41 -19.69 -1.02 -29.48
CA ASN A 41 -21.08 -1.44 -29.46
C ASN A 41 -21.40 -2.43 -28.33
N ALA A 42 -20.39 -3.11 -27.81
CA ALA A 42 -20.51 -4.09 -26.72
C ALA A 42 -20.13 -3.50 -25.34
N THR A 43 -19.21 -2.53 -25.32
CA THR A 43 -18.75 -1.91 -24.08
C THR A 43 -19.90 -1.20 -23.35
N VAL A 44 -20.07 -1.50 -22.08
CA VAL A 44 -21.05 -0.86 -21.21
C VAL A 44 -20.53 0.49 -20.69
N ASP A 45 -21.46 1.41 -20.45
CA ASP A 45 -21.15 2.69 -19.79
C ASP A 45 -20.93 2.44 -18.30
N GLY A 46 -19.74 2.72 -17.81
CA GLY A 46 -19.37 2.52 -16.40
C GLY A 46 -19.67 3.75 -15.54
N ALA A 47 -19.64 3.53 -14.24
CA ALA A 47 -19.74 4.63 -13.28
C ALA A 47 -18.48 5.49 -13.33
N ALA A 48 -18.62 6.80 -13.10
CA ALA A 48 -17.47 7.70 -12.93
C ALA A 48 -16.58 7.20 -11.78
N GLY A 49 -15.27 7.18 -11.99
CA GLY A 49 -14.29 6.66 -11.03
C GLY A 49 -13.85 5.21 -11.24
N ASN A 50 -14.54 4.48 -12.12
CA ASN A 50 -14.16 3.11 -12.51
C ASN A 50 -13.52 3.05 -13.92
N GLU A 51 -12.89 4.13 -14.34
CA GLU A 51 -12.29 4.24 -15.68
C GLU A 51 -11.23 3.16 -15.92
N GLY A 52 -10.49 2.76 -14.89
CA GLY A 52 -9.51 1.68 -14.99
C GLY A 52 -10.12 0.32 -15.28
N GLU A 53 -11.25 0.00 -14.66
CA GLU A 53 -12.02 -1.21 -14.97
C GLU A 53 -12.59 -1.16 -16.39
N ILE A 54 -13.15 -0.02 -16.77
CA ILE A 54 -13.71 0.17 -18.12
C ILE A 54 -12.64 0.03 -19.18
N PHE A 55 -11.43 0.54 -18.97
CA PHE A 55 -10.35 0.39 -19.95
C PHE A 55 -9.95 -1.08 -20.11
N ARG A 56 -9.96 -1.86 -19.03
CA ARG A 56 -9.80 -3.32 -19.06
C ARG A 56 -10.93 -3.98 -19.83
N ASP A 57 -12.17 -3.58 -19.60
CA ASP A 57 -13.33 -4.11 -20.30
C ASP A 57 -13.30 -3.77 -21.80
N VAL A 58 -12.82 -2.57 -22.16
CA VAL A 58 -12.56 -2.21 -23.57
C VAL A 58 -11.53 -3.13 -24.21
N LEU A 59 -10.45 -3.48 -23.50
CA LEU A 59 -9.47 -4.45 -23.99
C LEU A 59 -10.12 -5.82 -24.21
N LEU A 60 -10.90 -6.31 -23.24
CA LEU A 60 -11.58 -7.60 -23.36
C LEU A 60 -12.53 -7.61 -24.56
N GLU A 61 -13.37 -6.57 -24.69
CA GLU A 61 -14.30 -6.45 -25.83
C GLU A 61 -13.56 -6.31 -27.17
N ALA A 62 -12.37 -5.68 -27.19
CA ALA A 62 -11.56 -5.61 -28.40
C ALA A 62 -11.06 -6.99 -28.83
N LEU A 63 -10.61 -7.82 -27.87
CA LEU A 63 -10.21 -9.20 -28.12
C LEU A 63 -11.41 -10.06 -28.57
N MET A 64 -12.57 -9.90 -27.92
CA MET A 64 -13.79 -10.61 -28.30
C MET A 64 -14.29 -10.21 -29.72
N ALA A 65 -14.11 -8.94 -30.10
CA ALA A 65 -14.47 -8.45 -31.44
C ALA A 65 -13.49 -8.94 -32.51
N ASP A 66 -12.22 -9.19 -32.16
CA ASP A 66 -11.22 -9.75 -33.08
C ASP A 66 -11.27 -11.28 -33.17
N ASP A 67 -11.93 -11.93 -32.19
CA ASP A 67 -12.02 -13.40 -32.16
C ASP A 67 -12.86 -13.97 -33.31
N ASP A 68 -12.32 -15.00 -33.98
CA ASP A 68 -12.93 -15.60 -35.16
C ASP A 68 -13.71 -16.89 -34.87
N ASN A 69 -13.71 -17.38 -33.63
CA ASN A 69 -14.29 -18.68 -33.31
C ASN A 69 -15.10 -18.74 -32.00
N GLY A 70 -15.09 -17.69 -31.15
CA GLY A 70 -15.80 -17.62 -29.89
C GLY A 70 -15.05 -18.27 -28.72
N ASN A 71 -13.73 -18.41 -28.83
CA ASN A 71 -12.86 -18.98 -27.79
C ASN A 71 -11.57 -18.18 -27.64
N LEU A 72 -11.51 -17.30 -26.68
CA LEU A 72 -10.32 -16.50 -26.39
C LEU A 72 -9.11 -17.32 -25.90
N ASP A 73 -9.30 -18.56 -25.39
CA ASP A 73 -8.22 -19.40 -24.88
C ASP A 73 -7.20 -19.82 -25.95
N ASP A 74 -7.56 -19.80 -27.22
CA ASP A 74 -6.67 -20.13 -28.32
C ASP A 74 -6.14 -18.89 -29.09
N GLY A 75 -6.37 -17.70 -28.51
CA GLY A 75 -5.97 -16.40 -29.05
C GLY A 75 -6.91 -15.86 -30.10
N THR A 76 -6.66 -14.65 -30.55
CA THR A 76 -7.40 -14.01 -31.62
C THR A 76 -6.49 -13.65 -32.79
N PRO A 77 -7.00 -13.40 -34.02
CA PRO A 77 -6.17 -13.14 -35.19
C PRO A 77 -5.14 -12.00 -35.02
N ASN A 78 -5.43 -11.00 -34.18
CA ASN A 78 -4.58 -9.84 -33.97
C ASN A 78 -4.30 -9.59 -32.48
N ASP A 79 -4.38 -10.62 -31.63
CA ASP A 79 -4.21 -10.51 -30.17
C ASP A 79 -2.91 -9.82 -29.76
N ASP A 80 -1.77 -10.20 -30.33
CA ASP A 80 -0.47 -9.56 -30.07
C ASP A 80 -0.51 -8.06 -30.35
N ALA A 81 -1.12 -7.65 -31.48
CA ALA A 81 -1.17 -6.24 -31.87
C ALA A 81 -2.09 -5.40 -30.98
N ILE A 82 -3.18 -5.99 -30.50
CA ILE A 82 -4.15 -5.35 -29.61
C ILE A 82 -3.57 -5.29 -28.19
N THR A 83 -3.11 -6.41 -27.65
CA THR A 83 -2.60 -6.48 -26.28
C THR A 83 -1.34 -5.66 -26.09
N GLU A 84 -0.38 -5.67 -27.02
CA GLU A 84 0.82 -4.82 -26.96
C GLU A 84 0.45 -3.33 -26.88
N ALA A 85 -0.49 -2.89 -27.72
CA ALA A 85 -0.95 -1.50 -27.72
C ALA A 85 -1.58 -1.07 -26.38
N PHE A 86 -2.46 -1.88 -25.82
CA PHE A 86 -3.08 -1.58 -24.53
C PHE A 86 -2.08 -1.67 -23.39
N CYS A 87 -1.15 -2.64 -23.42
CA CYS A 87 -0.07 -2.78 -22.45
C CYS A 87 0.82 -1.56 -22.30
N GLU A 88 1.18 -0.92 -23.42
CA GLU A 88 2.02 0.29 -23.40
C GLU A 88 1.36 1.44 -22.60
N HIS A 89 0.05 1.37 -22.42
CA HIS A 89 -0.75 2.29 -21.62
C HIS A 89 -1.11 1.74 -20.23
N GLY A 90 -0.55 0.59 -19.82
CA GLY A 90 -0.80 -0.03 -18.51
C GLY A 90 -2.17 -0.70 -18.39
N ILE A 91 -2.87 -0.95 -19.51
CA ILE A 91 -4.17 -1.61 -19.53
C ILE A 91 -3.95 -3.10 -19.74
N THR A 92 -4.28 -3.91 -18.74
CA THR A 92 -4.20 -5.37 -18.77
C THR A 92 -5.49 -6.02 -18.26
N LEU A 93 -5.76 -7.26 -18.62
CA LEU A 93 -6.96 -7.97 -18.18
C LEU A 93 -6.92 -8.34 -16.68
N ILE A 94 -5.74 -8.33 -16.08
CA ILE A 94 -5.55 -8.57 -14.64
C ILE A 94 -5.29 -7.28 -13.83
N GLY A 95 -5.52 -6.10 -14.41
CA GLY A 95 -5.17 -4.81 -13.81
C GLY A 95 -5.88 -4.49 -12.50
N ASN A 96 -7.05 -5.11 -12.24
CA ASN A 96 -7.82 -4.96 -11.00
C ASN A 96 -7.51 -6.01 -9.94
N ILE A 97 -6.46 -6.82 -10.15
CA ILE A 97 -6.11 -7.89 -9.21
C ILE A 97 -5.87 -7.33 -7.80
N SER A 98 -6.45 -7.97 -6.81
CA SER A 98 -6.19 -7.73 -5.41
C SER A 98 -5.64 -8.99 -4.73
N LEU A 99 -5.05 -8.80 -3.55
CA LEU A 99 -4.32 -9.83 -2.84
C LEU A 99 -5.03 -10.14 -1.52
N ASP A 100 -5.40 -11.40 -1.32
CA ASP A 100 -5.75 -11.94 0.00
C ASP A 100 -4.52 -12.67 0.53
N HIS A 101 -3.79 -12.00 1.42
CA HIS A 101 -2.54 -12.47 1.98
C HIS A 101 -2.45 -12.14 3.46
N GLU A 102 -2.25 -13.16 4.28
CA GLU A 102 -2.03 -13.02 5.72
C GLU A 102 -0.60 -12.60 5.99
N GLU A 103 -0.39 -11.38 6.49
CA GLU A 103 0.93 -10.87 6.87
C GLU A 103 1.48 -11.64 8.08
N PHE A 104 2.81 -11.72 8.18
CA PHE A 104 3.48 -12.32 9.34
C PHE A 104 3.52 -11.31 10.49
N GLU A 105 2.52 -11.27 11.33
CA GLU A 105 2.48 -10.37 12.49
C GLU A 105 3.50 -10.77 13.57
N THR A 106 3.77 -12.06 13.71
CA THR A 106 4.72 -12.57 14.70
C THR A 106 6.01 -13.06 14.05
N PRO A 107 7.17 -12.88 14.73
CA PRO A 107 8.44 -13.40 14.23
C PRO A 107 8.42 -14.91 14.05
N VAL A 108 9.07 -15.37 12.98
CA VAL A 108 9.25 -16.81 12.70
C VAL A 108 10.54 -17.34 13.32
N ALA A 109 10.61 -18.67 13.52
CA ALA A 109 11.80 -19.32 14.06
C ALA A 109 12.98 -19.25 13.06
N GLU A 110 14.20 -19.04 13.59
CA GLU A 110 15.42 -19.10 12.80
C GLU A 110 15.62 -20.48 12.13
N LEU A 111 16.40 -20.51 11.05
CA LEU A 111 16.78 -21.71 10.32
C LEU A 111 15.60 -22.57 9.85
N THR A 112 14.42 -21.97 9.75
CA THR A 112 13.21 -22.60 9.23
C THR A 112 12.82 -21.93 7.90
N PRO A 113 12.52 -22.70 6.83
CA PRO A 113 11.98 -22.09 5.61
C PRO A 113 10.66 -21.36 5.88
N VAL A 114 10.46 -20.21 5.23
CA VAL A 114 9.25 -19.42 5.38
C VAL A 114 8.31 -19.77 4.23
N ALA A 115 7.18 -20.40 4.56
CA ALA A 115 6.11 -20.67 3.60
C ALA A 115 5.24 -19.42 3.46
N ILE A 116 5.01 -18.99 2.23
CA ILE A 116 4.19 -17.82 1.90
C ILE A 116 3.12 -18.29 0.93
N GLU A 117 1.88 -18.06 1.30
CA GLU A 117 0.68 -18.35 0.50
C GLU A 117 -0.10 -17.06 0.26
N THR A 118 -0.73 -16.97 -0.89
CA THR A 118 -1.62 -15.87 -1.24
C THR A 118 -2.72 -16.35 -2.17
N THR A 119 -3.89 -15.74 -2.07
CA THR A 119 -4.98 -15.91 -3.03
C THR A 119 -5.19 -14.59 -3.76
N LEU A 120 -5.36 -14.67 -5.06
CA LEU A 120 -5.58 -13.52 -5.93
C LEU A 120 -7.09 -13.42 -6.23
N ASP A 121 -7.66 -12.26 -5.97
CA ASP A 121 -9.02 -11.90 -6.38
C ASP A 121 -8.96 -11.04 -7.64
N VAL A 122 -9.58 -11.53 -8.72
CA VAL A 122 -9.52 -10.93 -10.06
C VAL A 122 -10.73 -11.38 -10.86
N ASP A 123 -11.26 -10.50 -11.72
CA ASP A 123 -12.45 -10.81 -12.53
C ASP A 123 -12.20 -11.88 -13.61
N TYR A 124 -10.98 -11.89 -14.16
CA TYR A 124 -10.60 -12.79 -15.27
C TYR A 124 -9.39 -13.66 -14.89
N PRO A 125 -9.56 -14.66 -13.98
CA PRO A 125 -8.46 -15.48 -13.50
C PRO A 125 -7.78 -16.34 -14.58
N GLU A 126 -8.43 -16.58 -15.72
CA GLU A 126 -7.87 -17.28 -16.88
C GLU A 126 -6.70 -16.53 -17.53
N PHE A 127 -6.58 -15.23 -17.30
CA PHE A 127 -5.48 -14.41 -17.81
C PHE A 127 -4.30 -14.28 -16.83
N ILE A 128 -4.32 -14.95 -15.68
CA ILE A 128 -3.16 -15.06 -14.80
C ILE A 128 -2.13 -16.00 -15.43
N GLY A 129 -1.00 -15.46 -15.87
CA GLY A 129 0.11 -16.21 -16.45
C GLY A 129 0.99 -16.91 -15.41
N GLY A 130 0.97 -16.42 -14.18
CA GLY A 130 1.73 -16.95 -13.03
C GLY A 130 1.94 -15.91 -11.96
N ALA A 131 2.43 -16.33 -10.80
CA ALA A 131 2.77 -15.43 -9.71
C ALA A 131 4.22 -15.66 -9.27
N ASN A 132 4.89 -14.61 -8.91
CA ASN A 132 6.27 -14.60 -8.44
C ASN A 132 6.37 -13.81 -7.14
N ILE A 133 7.19 -14.28 -6.21
CA ILE A 133 7.59 -13.51 -5.03
C ILE A 133 8.99 -12.95 -5.24
N TYR A 134 9.15 -11.66 -4.98
CA TYR A 134 10.42 -10.95 -4.99
C TYR A 134 10.80 -10.64 -3.56
N TRP A 135 11.96 -11.07 -3.12
CA TRP A 135 12.38 -10.94 -1.73
C TRP A 135 13.85 -10.56 -1.57
N ARG A 136 14.19 -9.93 -0.46
CA ARG A 136 15.56 -9.60 -0.05
C ARG A 136 15.68 -9.59 1.47
N THR A 137 16.92 -9.61 1.96
CA THR A 137 17.23 -9.56 3.41
C THR A 137 18.13 -8.39 3.79
N THR A 138 18.45 -7.54 2.85
CA THR A 138 19.27 -6.34 3.05
C THR A 138 18.58 -5.18 2.38
N PRO A 139 18.22 -4.11 3.12
CA PRO A 139 17.61 -2.93 2.55
C PRO A 139 18.42 -2.37 1.37
N GLY A 140 17.75 -1.97 0.30
CA GLY A 140 18.39 -1.43 -0.91
C GLY A 140 19.11 -2.46 -1.80
N ALA A 141 19.23 -3.73 -1.40
CA ALA A 141 19.74 -4.79 -2.29
C ALA A 141 18.72 -5.14 -3.37
N THR A 142 19.20 -5.69 -4.48
CA THR A 142 18.33 -6.23 -5.53
C THR A 142 17.50 -7.40 -4.99
N TYR A 143 16.22 -7.38 -5.28
CA TYR A 143 15.31 -8.47 -4.94
C TYR A 143 15.66 -9.75 -5.72
N THR A 144 15.54 -10.88 -5.04
CA THR A 144 15.64 -12.22 -5.64
C THR A 144 14.23 -12.69 -5.98
N MET A 145 14.01 -13.15 -7.20
CA MET A 145 12.75 -13.72 -7.65
C MET A 145 12.67 -15.20 -7.31
N THR A 146 11.52 -15.64 -6.83
CA THR A 146 11.14 -17.04 -6.66
C THR A 146 9.76 -17.24 -7.28
N GLU A 147 9.66 -18.18 -8.22
CA GLU A 147 8.39 -18.57 -8.83
C GLU A 147 7.49 -19.24 -7.80
N MET A 148 6.21 -18.90 -7.79
CA MET A 148 5.22 -19.51 -6.91
C MET A 148 4.53 -20.69 -7.60
N THR A 149 4.18 -21.69 -6.81
CA THR A 149 3.45 -22.87 -7.28
C THR A 149 1.96 -22.56 -7.28
N ASP A 150 1.30 -22.75 -8.41
CA ASP A 150 -0.15 -22.66 -8.52
C ASP A 150 -0.81 -23.88 -7.85
N LEU A 151 -1.63 -23.62 -6.85
CA LEU A 151 -2.42 -24.62 -6.11
C LEU A 151 -3.84 -24.79 -6.68
N GLY A 152 -4.21 -23.95 -7.66
CA GLY A 152 -5.54 -23.85 -8.24
C GLY A 152 -6.45 -22.88 -7.48
N GLY A 153 -7.48 -22.38 -8.17
CA GLY A 153 -8.41 -21.40 -7.61
C GLY A 153 -7.76 -20.04 -7.30
N SER A 154 -6.80 -19.63 -8.13
CA SER A 154 -6.02 -18.41 -7.97
C SER A 154 -5.18 -18.34 -6.67
N THR A 155 -4.91 -19.49 -6.05
CA THR A 155 -4.05 -19.62 -4.85
C THR A 155 -2.65 -20.05 -5.25
N PHE A 156 -1.64 -19.35 -4.72
CA PHE A 156 -0.23 -19.58 -5.03
C PHE A 156 0.59 -19.72 -3.74
N GLU A 157 1.62 -20.56 -3.76
CA GLU A 157 2.54 -20.73 -2.65
C GLU A 157 4.01 -20.65 -3.09
N ALA A 158 4.85 -20.15 -2.19
CA ALA A 158 6.31 -20.23 -2.31
C ALA A 158 6.94 -20.55 -0.95
N SER A 159 8.14 -21.11 -0.98
CA SER A 159 8.93 -21.32 0.23
C SER A 159 10.25 -20.56 0.12
N LEU A 160 10.44 -19.54 0.95
CA LEU A 160 11.71 -18.83 1.05
C LEU A 160 12.71 -19.62 1.87
N PRO A 161 14.01 -19.56 1.52
CA PRO A 161 15.04 -20.30 2.23
C PRO A 161 15.16 -19.83 3.68
N ALA A 162 15.46 -20.79 4.57
CA ALA A 162 15.71 -20.54 5.98
C ALA A 162 16.77 -19.44 6.19
N GLN A 163 16.51 -18.54 7.12
CA GLN A 163 17.37 -17.40 7.46
C GLN A 163 17.90 -17.52 8.91
N PRO A 164 19.04 -16.91 9.22
CA PRO A 164 19.53 -16.82 10.60
C PRO A 164 18.73 -15.82 11.43
N ILE A 165 18.89 -15.92 12.76
CA ILE A 165 18.36 -14.94 13.72
C ILE A 165 18.76 -13.50 13.35
N GLY A 166 17.88 -12.55 13.56
CA GLY A 166 18.10 -11.12 13.27
C GLY A 166 17.91 -10.77 11.79
N THR A 167 17.39 -11.67 10.96
CA THR A 167 17.07 -11.35 9.57
C THR A 167 15.68 -10.73 9.46
N ILE A 168 15.60 -9.62 8.72
CA ILE A 168 14.35 -9.07 8.23
C ILE A 168 14.25 -9.43 6.75
N ILE A 169 13.18 -10.14 6.36
CA ILE A 169 12.88 -10.43 4.96
C ILE A 169 11.87 -9.39 4.50
N GLU A 170 12.19 -8.66 3.44
CA GLU A 170 11.27 -7.80 2.70
C GLU A 170 10.81 -8.55 1.45
N TYR A 171 9.52 -8.53 1.13
CA TYR A 171 9.01 -9.18 -0.08
C TYR A 171 7.77 -8.51 -0.64
N TYR A 172 7.56 -8.70 -1.94
CA TYR A 172 6.36 -8.31 -2.65
C TYR A 172 6.03 -9.35 -3.73
N PHE A 173 4.81 -9.31 -4.24
CA PHE A 173 4.35 -10.21 -5.29
C PHE A 173 4.34 -9.51 -6.65
N LYS A 174 4.55 -10.28 -7.69
CA LYS A 174 4.32 -9.86 -9.06
C LYS A 174 3.56 -10.95 -9.81
N VAL A 175 2.43 -10.57 -10.38
CA VAL A 175 1.54 -11.47 -11.12
C VAL A 175 1.70 -11.18 -12.59
N ASP A 176 2.05 -12.17 -13.37
CA ASP A 176 2.25 -12.06 -14.81
C ASP A 176 0.92 -12.30 -15.55
N ASP A 177 0.67 -11.54 -16.60
CA ASP A 177 -0.44 -11.71 -17.52
C ASP A 177 -0.09 -12.77 -18.58
N THR A 178 -1.06 -13.61 -18.99
CA THR A 178 -0.86 -14.63 -20.05
C THR A 178 -0.47 -14.03 -21.37
N ASN A 179 -0.88 -12.78 -21.65
CA ASN A 179 -0.60 -12.07 -22.89
C ASN A 179 0.77 -11.36 -22.89
N GLY A 180 1.54 -11.45 -21.80
CA GLY A 180 2.86 -10.85 -21.70
C GLY A 180 2.85 -9.33 -21.45
N CYS A 181 1.73 -8.78 -21.03
CA CYS A 181 1.52 -7.37 -20.70
C CYS A 181 2.22 -6.89 -19.43
N GLY A 182 3.37 -7.36 -19.09
CA GLY A 182 4.04 -6.97 -17.87
C GLY A 182 3.24 -7.33 -16.62
N GLY A 183 3.86 -7.60 -15.50
CA GLY A 183 3.16 -8.05 -14.30
C GLY A 183 2.51 -6.91 -13.51
N VAL A 184 1.47 -7.23 -12.76
CA VAL A 184 0.93 -6.37 -11.71
C VAL A 184 1.71 -6.60 -10.42
N THR A 185 2.25 -5.53 -9.84
CA THR A 185 3.01 -5.59 -8.58
C THR A 185 2.06 -5.35 -7.40
N LEU A 186 2.17 -6.18 -6.37
CA LEU A 186 1.37 -6.14 -5.16
C LEU A 186 2.26 -6.21 -3.91
N PRO A 187 2.27 -5.22 -3.03
CA PRO A 187 1.48 -3.98 -3.11
C PRO A 187 1.85 -3.12 -4.32
N LYS A 188 0.90 -2.29 -4.78
CA LYS A 188 1.15 -1.38 -5.91
C LYS A 188 2.42 -0.55 -5.67
N LYS A 189 3.24 -0.38 -6.70
CA LYS A 189 4.48 0.42 -6.67
C LYS A 189 5.60 -0.13 -5.75
N ALA A 190 5.51 -1.33 -5.20
CA ALA A 190 6.57 -1.90 -4.35
C ALA A 190 7.88 -2.20 -5.13
N ASP A 191 7.82 -2.29 -6.45
CA ASP A 191 8.98 -2.52 -7.34
C ASP A 191 9.59 -1.22 -7.91
N GLN A 192 9.11 -0.04 -7.52
CA GLN A 192 9.64 1.24 -8.01
C GLN A 192 10.99 1.57 -7.39
N GLU A 193 11.86 2.26 -8.17
CA GLU A 193 13.17 2.71 -7.70
C GLU A 193 13.10 3.96 -6.83
N VAL A 194 12.08 4.79 -7.03
CA VAL A 194 11.89 6.06 -6.32
C VAL A 194 10.60 5.98 -5.53
N GLU A 195 10.70 6.24 -4.24
CA GLU A 195 9.56 6.15 -3.30
C GLU A 195 8.74 4.85 -3.47
N PRO A 196 9.38 3.67 -3.36
CA PRO A 196 8.65 2.41 -3.44
C PRO A 196 7.62 2.34 -2.32
N ASN A 197 6.49 1.72 -2.60
CA ASN A 197 5.53 1.39 -1.54
C ASN A 197 6.12 0.35 -0.58
N LEU A 198 5.56 0.26 0.63
CA LEU A 198 5.97 -0.72 1.63
C LEU A 198 5.84 -2.14 1.09
N PRO A 199 6.92 -2.95 1.15
CA PRO A 199 6.81 -4.38 0.92
C PRO A 199 6.10 -5.05 2.10
N TYR A 200 5.95 -6.37 2.06
CA TYR A 200 5.63 -7.20 3.22
C TYR A 200 6.90 -7.57 3.97
N PHE A 201 6.78 -7.93 5.26
CA PHE A 201 7.92 -8.22 6.12
C PHE A 201 7.79 -9.54 6.87
N VAL A 202 8.92 -10.24 7.03
CA VAL A 202 9.06 -11.36 7.99
C VAL A 202 10.23 -11.08 8.91
N LEU A 203 10.00 -11.09 10.20
CA LEU A 203 11.04 -11.03 11.24
C LEU A 203 11.50 -12.44 11.60
N VAL A 204 12.80 -12.74 11.58
CA VAL A 204 13.32 -14.07 11.86
C VAL A 204 14.11 -14.08 13.17
N GLY A 205 13.62 -14.84 14.15
CA GLY A 205 14.30 -15.04 15.44
C GLY A 205 14.30 -13.83 16.36
N PHE A 206 13.45 -12.86 16.12
CA PHE A 206 13.25 -11.72 17.02
C PHE A 206 12.28 -12.10 18.15
N ASN A 207 12.42 -11.44 19.30
CA ASN A 207 11.54 -11.56 20.45
C ASN A 207 10.78 -10.23 20.64
N LEU A 208 9.47 -10.31 20.88
CA LEU A 208 8.69 -9.15 21.25
C LEU A 208 9.10 -8.68 22.65
N ILE A 209 9.40 -7.40 22.79
CA ILE A 209 9.82 -6.75 24.03
C ILE A 209 8.68 -5.92 24.62
N GLU A 210 8.08 -5.06 23.80
CA GLU A 210 7.04 -4.11 24.22
C GLU A 210 6.13 -3.81 23.01
N TYR A 211 4.89 -3.42 23.27
CA TYR A 211 3.98 -2.94 22.24
C TYR A 211 3.04 -1.87 22.79
N GLU A 212 2.55 -1.02 21.89
CA GLU A 212 1.54 0.01 22.12
C GLU A 212 0.39 -0.19 21.15
N ASP A 213 -0.81 -0.33 21.68
CA ASP A 213 -2.07 -0.52 20.93
C ASP A 213 -3.06 0.65 21.09
N PHE A 214 -2.60 1.74 21.66
CA PHE A 214 -3.38 2.96 21.94
C PHE A 214 -4.62 2.78 22.83
N ASP A 215 -4.94 1.61 23.32
CA ASP A 215 -6.13 1.36 24.16
C ASP A 215 -6.10 2.10 25.51
N ASN A 216 -4.98 2.68 25.87
CA ASN A 216 -4.78 3.49 27.07
C ASN A 216 -4.75 5.01 26.79
N GLU A 217 -5.32 5.46 25.69
CA GLU A 217 -5.25 6.83 25.19
C GLU A 217 -3.82 7.22 24.78
N PHE A 218 -3.52 8.52 24.60
CA PHE A 218 -2.21 8.97 24.16
C PHE A 218 -1.06 8.56 25.10
N GLY A 219 -1.32 8.31 26.37
CA GLY A 219 -0.23 8.02 27.31
C GLY A 219 0.82 9.13 27.32
N SER A 220 2.04 8.79 26.89
CA SER A 220 3.16 9.74 26.69
C SER A 220 3.37 10.18 25.24
N TRP A 221 2.47 9.86 24.35
CA TRP A 221 2.49 10.40 22.99
C TRP A 221 2.11 11.87 22.97
N GLU A 222 2.70 12.64 22.06
CA GLU A 222 2.48 14.08 21.97
C GLU A 222 2.09 14.50 20.56
N VAL A 223 1.01 15.29 20.47
CA VAL A 223 0.61 15.99 19.25
C VAL A 223 1.28 17.34 19.21
N ASP A 224 1.74 17.78 18.03
CA ASP A 224 2.45 19.04 17.84
C ASP A 224 3.59 19.25 18.88
N PRO A 225 4.54 18.31 18.97
CA PRO A 225 5.59 18.32 20.02
C PRO A 225 6.55 19.53 19.87
N PHE A 226 6.50 20.22 18.75
CA PHE A 226 7.40 21.33 18.42
C PHE A 226 6.68 22.70 18.41
N ASP A 227 5.36 22.73 18.65
CA ASP A 227 4.53 23.95 18.52
C ASP A 227 4.68 24.60 17.13
N SER A 228 4.69 23.77 16.09
CA SER A 228 4.98 24.15 14.69
C SER A 228 3.97 23.65 13.66
N ASP A 229 3.02 22.81 14.05
CA ASP A 229 2.01 22.29 13.15
C ASP A 229 1.17 23.44 12.56
N GLU A 230 0.91 23.37 11.26
CA GLU A 230 0.16 24.40 10.52
C GLU A 230 -1.24 23.91 10.12
N ALA A 231 -1.54 22.62 10.28
CA ALA A 231 -2.84 22.06 9.95
C ALA A 231 -3.97 22.76 10.70
N THR A 232 -5.00 23.15 9.98
CA THR A 232 -6.18 23.84 10.53
C THR A 232 -7.31 22.89 10.91
N THR A 233 -7.31 21.68 10.31
CA THR A 233 -8.15 20.52 10.58
C THR A 233 -7.29 19.26 10.57
N GLY A 234 -7.82 18.13 10.97
CA GLY A 234 -7.13 16.85 10.89
C GLY A 234 -5.97 16.66 11.88
N ALA A 235 -5.95 17.40 12.99
CA ALA A 235 -4.94 17.15 14.03
C ALA A 235 -5.06 15.72 14.59
N TRP A 236 -3.93 15.10 14.93
CA TRP A 236 -3.90 13.76 15.53
C TRP A 236 -4.78 13.66 16.78
N ASP A 237 -5.51 12.57 16.90
CA ASP A 237 -6.34 12.19 18.04
C ASP A 237 -6.19 10.68 18.31
N VAL A 238 -6.41 10.24 19.54
CA VAL A 238 -6.57 8.82 19.88
C VAL A 238 -8.01 8.57 20.28
N ASN A 239 -8.70 7.82 19.47
CA ASN A 239 -10.12 7.54 19.68
C ASN A 239 -10.51 6.32 18.85
N THR A 240 -11.81 5.96 18.88
CA THR A 240 -12.39 5.02 17.92
C THR A 240 -12.58 5.72 16.59
N PRO A 241 -11.95 5.25 15.50
CA PRO A 241 -12.17 5.82 14.18
C PRO A 241 -13.60 5.52 13.69
N ILE A 242 -14.23 6.49 13.02
CA ILE A 242 -15.59 6.33 12.49
C ILE A 242 -15.56 5.74 11.08
N GLY A 243 -14.51 6.02 10.35
CA GLY A 243 -14.34 5.62 8.96
C GLY A 243 -15.12 6.51 7.98
N SER A 244 -14.53 6.68 6.81
CA SER A 244 -15.17 7.33 5.67
C SER A 244 -14.80 6.63 4.37
N THR A 245 -15.67 6.73 3.38
CA THR A 245 -15.43 6.22 2.03
C THR A 245 -15.82 7.30 1.03
N ASP A 246 -15.09 7.35 -0.08
CA ASP A 246 -15.49 8.21 -1.18
C ASP A 246 -16.66 7.60 -1.99
N ASP A 247 -17.10 8.33 -3.02
CA ASP A 247 -18.23 7.91 -3.86
C ASP A 247 -17.92 6.64 -4.69
N PHE A 248 -16.65 6.23 -4.75
CA PHE A 248 -16.17 5.05 -5.48
C PHE A 248 -15.95 3.84 -4.56
N GLY A 249 -16.14 4.01 -3.25
CA GLY A 249 -15.99 2.96 -2.26
C GLY A 249 -14.56 2.80 -1.72
N ASN A 250 -13.63 3.69 -2.08
CA ASN A 250 -12.30 3.69 -1.48
C ASN A 250 -12.39 4.11 -0.02
N ILE A 251 -11.69 3.40 0.86
CA ILE A 251 -11.61 3.76 2.27
C ILE A 251 -10.67 4.96 2.40
N ILE A 252 -11.20 6.11 2.78
CA ILE A 252 -10.43 7.34 2.98
C ILE A 252 -9.90 7.40 4.41
N GLN A 253 -10.76 7.31 5.42
CA GLN A 253 -10.35 7.09 6.80
C GLN A 253 -10.74 5.68 7.23
N THR A 254 -9.84 4.99 7.93
CA THR A 254 -10.17 3.68 8.51
C THR A 254 -11.37 3.78 9.45
N GLY A 255 -12.22 2.77 9.45
CA GLY A 255 -13.35 2.65 10.38
C GLY A 255 -13.09 1.71 11.55
N THR A 256 -11.91 1.13 11.61
CA THR A 256 -11.46 0.20 12.66
C THR A 256 -10.00 0.48 13.00
N ASP A 257 -9.62 0.22 14.26
CA ASP A 257 -8.22 0.02 14.62
C ASP A 257 -7.64 -1.19 13.90
N HIS A 258 -6.35 -1.43 14.05
CA HIS A 258 -5.69 -2.62 13.51
C HIS A 258 -5.68 -3.77 14.52
N THR A 259 -5.66 -3.46 15.82
CA THR A 259 -5.54 -4.46 16.89
C THR A 259 -6.70 -5.45 16.91
N ASP A 260 -6.41 -6.74 16.85
CA ASP A 260 -7.39 -7.79 17.07
C ASP A 260 -7.82 -7.86 18.54
N GLY A 261 -9.11 -7.76 18.81
CA GLY A 261 -9.60 -8.02 20.15
C GLY A 261 -10.67 -7.07 20.66
N ALA A 262 -10.52 -6.63 21.93
CA ALA A 262 -11.55 -5.86 22.64
C ALA A 262 -11.29 -4.35 22.61
N GLY A 263 -10.12 -3.91 22.17
CA GLY A 263 -9.78 -2.52 21.91
C GLY A 263 -10.49 -2.00 20.66
N ASN A 264 -10.48 -0.72 20.47
CA ASN A 264 -10.97 -0.05 19.27
C ASN A 264 -10.39 1.37 19.13
N LEU A 265 -9.24 1.62 19.75
CA LEU A 265 -8.56 2.90 19.70
C LEU A 265 -7.31 2.80 18.83
N CYS A 266 -7.11 3.77 17.97
CA CYS A 266 -5.85 3.99 17.28
C CYS A 266 -5.53 5.50 17.25
N ALA A 267 -4.31 5.87 16.92
CA ALA A 267 -3.99 7.25 16.63
C ALA A 267 -4.34 7.55 15.17
N PHE A 268 -5.10 8.61 14.91
CA PHE A 268 -5.52 8.97 13.55
C PHE A 268 -5.79 10.47 13.42
N THR A 269 -5.89 10.95 12.19
CA THR A 269 -6.20 12.34 11.86
C THR A 269 -7.69 12.56 11.96
N ALA A 270 -8.15 13.16 13.03
CA ALA A 270 -9.48 13.53 13.48
C ALA A 270 -10.70 12.83 12.83
N ASN A 271 -11.76 12.64 13.58
CA ASN A 271 -13.04 12.14 13.05
C ASN A 271 -13.91 13.28 12.52
N ALA A 272 -14.45 13.13 11.32
CA ALA A 272 -15.63 13.88 10.92
C ALA A 272 -16.86 13.43 11.73
N GLY A 273 -17.85 14.30 11.87
CA GLY A 273 -19.13 13.94 12.48
C GLY A 273 -19.89 12.93 11.60
N GLY A 274 -20.62 11.99 12.23
CA GLY A 274 -21.38 11.00 11.47
C GLY A 274 -22.39 11.65 10.52
N GLY A 275 -22.18 11.48 9.21
CA GLY A 275 -22.97 12.05 8.14
C GLY A 275 -22.41 13.34 7.53
N ASP A 276 -21.26 13.80 7.96
CA ASP A 276 -20.50 14.85 7.28
C ASP A 276 -19.91 14.32 5.95
N ALA A 277 -19.61 15.23 5.04
CA ALA A 277 -18.92 14.88 3.81
C ALA A 277 -17.48 14.43 4.12
N ILE A 278 -16.93 13.55 3.30
CA ILE A 278 -15.49 13.26 3.30
C ILE A 278 -14.72 14.58 3.15
N GLY A 279 -13.56 14.67 3.73
CA GLY A 279 -12.77 15.89 3.70
C GLY A 279 -13.28 16.99 4.65
N THR A 280 -14.12 16.67 5.64
CA THR A 280 -14.59 17.69 6.60
C THR A 280 -13.60 17.90 7.75
N GLN A 281 -12.86 16.90 8.12
CA GLN A 281 -11.87 16.89 9.20
C GLN A 281 -10.55 16.25 8.79
N ASP A 282 -10.35 16.06 7.51
CA ASP A 282 -9.04 15.64 6.97
C ASP A 282 -7.96 16.69 7.27
N VAL A 283 -6.72 16.33 7.03
CA VAL A 283 -5.60 17.25 7.23
C VAL A 283 -5.67 18.34 6.19
N ASP A 284 -5.86 19.58 6.60
CA ASP A 284 -5.93 20.75 5.76
C ASP A 284 -4.96 21.85 6.21
N GLY A 285 -4.25 22.44 5.27
CA GLY A 285 -3.55 23.71 5.43
C GLY A 285 -2.15 23.60 6.02
N GLY A 286 -1.59 22.42 6.11
CA GLY A 286 -0.23 22.18 6.58
C GLY A 286 -0.01 20.78 7.11
N GLU A 287 1.04 20.62 7.89
CA GLU A 287 1.37 19.36 8.55
C GLU A 287 0.70 19.21 9.91
N THR A 288 0.46 17.95 10.31
CA THR A 288 0.15 17.57 11.68
C THR A 288 1.09 16.46 12.12
N THR A 289 1.62 16.59 13.34
CA THR A 289 2.74 15.77 13.85
C THR A 289 2.33 15.00 15.09
N LEU A 290 2.60 13.67 15.10
CA LEU A 290 2.49 12.80 16.27
C LEU A 290 3.87 12.30 16.66
N ARG A 291 4.29 12.48 17.92
CA ARG A 291 5.54 11.96 18.46
C ARG A 291 5.31 10.82 19.44
N SER A 292 6.06 9.73 19.28
CA SER A 292 6.10 8.63 20.23
C SER A 292 6.74 9.06 21.57
N PRO A 293 6.57 8.28 22.64
CA PRO A 293 7.46 8.33 23.81
C PRO A 293 8.92 8.16 23.39
N PHE A 294 9.85 8.53 24.29
CA PHE A 294 11.26 8.15 24.17
C PHE A 294 11.44 6.74 24.71
N PHE A 295 12.13 5.90 23.95
CA PHE A 295 12.47 4.52 24.28
C PHE A 295 13.94 4.43 24.69
N ASP A 296 14.23 3.85 25.87
CA ASP A 296 15.59 3.51 26.28
C ASP A 296 16.01 2.18 25.65
N LEU A 297 16.80 2.26 24.58
CA LEU A 297 17.28 1.09 23.82
C LEU A 297 18.70 0.67 24.22
N THR A 298 19.29 1.25 25.27
CA THR A 298 20.69 0.98 25.68
C THR A 298 20.96 -0.47 26.08
N ALA A 299 19.91 -1.22 26.47
CA ALA A 299 20.02 -2.62 26.88
C ALA A 299 19.83 -3.62 25.73
N TYR A 300 19.44 -3.19 24.53
CA TYR A 300 19.07 -4.07 23.41
C TYR A 300 20.23 -4.21 22.43
N GLU A 301 20.32 -5.38 21.76
CA GLU A 301 21.40 -5.72 20.85
C GLU A 301 21.10 -5.24 19.42
N ASP A 302 19.91 -5.49 18.92
CA ASP A 302 19.48 -5.19 17.55
C ASP A 302 17.97 -4.85 17.54
N PRO A 303 17.59 -3.71 18.13
CA PRO A 303 16.19 -3.34 18.26
C PRO A 303 15.56 -3.03 16.90
N VAL A 304 14.36 -3.55 16.74
CA VAL A 304 13.51 -3.37 15.55
C VAL A 304 12.14 -2.92 16.00
N PHE A 305 11.67 -1.82 15.43
CA PHE A 305 10.28 -1.41 15.56
C PHE A 305 9.47 -1.88 14.34
N SER A 306 8.22 -2.23 14.58
CA SER A 306 7.22 -2.26 13.52
C SER A 306 5.96 -1.52 13.97
N TYR A 307 5.28 -0.92 13.03
CA TYR A 307 4.01 -0.24 13.24
C TYR A 307 3.11 -0.47 12.03
N TYR A 308 1.81 -0.34 12.24
CA TYR A 308 0.85 -0.32 11.14
C TYR A 308 0.46 1.13 10.86
N ARG A 309 0.36 1.47 9.58
CA ARG A 309 -0.17 2.74 9.11
C ARG A 309 -1.33 2.54 8.17
N HIS A 310 -2.31 3.40 8.24
CA HIS A 310 -3.29 3.65 7.20
C HIS A 310 -3.01 5.04 6.61
N TYR A 311 -3.04 5.16 5.30
CA TYR A 311 -2.81 6.44 4.63
C TYR A 311 -3.63 6.54 3.37
N SER A 312 -4.34 7.66 3.18
CA SER A 312 -5.04 8.01 1.97
C SER A 312 -4.76 9.45 1.58
N ASN A 313 -4.74 9.72 0.29
CA ASN A 313 -4.33 11.02 -0.26
C ASN A 313 -4.78 11.19 -1.73
N ALA A 314 -5.19 10.11 -2.41
CA ALA A 314 -5.42 10.12 -3.85
C ALA A 314 -6.89 9.91 -4.23
N SER A 315 -7.85 10.26 -3.32
CA SER A 315 -9.26 10.19 -3.68
C SER A 315 -9.56 11.03 -4.91
N PRO A 316 -10.15 10.44 -5.97
CA PRO A 316 -10.50 11.17 -7.19
C PRO A 316 -11.55 12.27 -6.98
N THR A 317 -12.16 12.33 -5.80
CA THR A 317 -13.08 13.41 -5.43
C THR A 317 -12.40 14.67 -4.93
N SER A 318 -11.08 14.58 -4.63
CA SER A 318 -10.28 15.71 -4.17
C SER A 318 -9.86 16.62 -5.32
N ALA A 319 -9.42 17.83 -5.01
CA ALA A 319 -8.98 18.79 -6.03
C ALA A 319 -7.55 18.50 -6.55
N ASN A 320 -6.75 17.78 -5.77
CA ASN A 320 -5.33 17.54 -6.08
C ASN A 320 -4.88 16.14 -5.64
N PRO A 321 -5.47 15.05 -6.19
CA PRO A 321 -5.23 13.69 -5.72
C PRO A 321 -3.75 13.29 -5.79
N GLY A 322 -3.25 12.65 -4.73
CA GLY A 322 -1.92 12.04 -4.70
C GLY A 322 -0.76 13.03 -4.62
N ASN A 323 -0.99 14.29 -4.26
CA ASN A 323 0.05 15.32 -4.24
C ASN A 323 0.66 15.58 -2.86
N ASP A 324 0.03 15.12 -1.81
CA ASP A 324 0.47 15.30 -0.44
C ASP A 324 1.22 14.08 0.09
N VAL A 325 1.87 14.22 1.26
CA VAL A 325 2.85 13.23 1.69
C VAL A 325 2.58 12.70 3.09
N TRP A 326 2.95 11.45 3.28
CA TRP A 326 3.21 10.83 4.55
C TRP A 326 4.71 10.77 4.81
N GLU A 327 5.16 11.15 6.00
CA GLU A 327 6.57 11.08 6.39
C GLU A 327 6.73 10.51 7.81
N VAL A 328 7.79 9.72 8.01
CA VAL A 328 8.20 9.24 9.34
C VAL A 328 9.67 9.53 9.56
N TYR A 329 9.99 9.95 10.76
CA TYR A 329 11.38 10.23 11.18
C TYR A 329 11.69 9.49 12.48
N ILE A 330 12.96 9.22 12.69
CA ILE A 330 13.53 8.66 13.92
C ILE A 330 14.62 9.57 14.47
N THR A 331 14.79 9.58 15.78
CA THR A 331 15.90 10.25 16.47
C THR A 331 16.50 9.32 17.51
N ASP A 332 17.75 9.60 17.93
CA ASP A 332 18.42 9.01 19.09
C ASP A 332 18.82 10.04 20.17
N ASN A 333 18.41 11.31 20.01
CA ASN A 333 18.82 12.41 20.86
C ASN A 333 17.74 13.49 21.04
N GLY A 334 16.54 13.28 20.48
CA GLY A 334 15.39 14.19 20.57
C GLY A 334 15.53 15.52 19.81
N THR A 335 16.62 15.71 19.04
CA THR A 335 16.89 16.98 18.34
C THR A 335 17.19 16.82 16.86
N ASP A 336 17.93 15.79 16.49
CA ASP A 336 18.28 15.48 15.12
C ASP A 336 17.37 14.36 14.62
N TRP A 337 16.54 14.65 13.63
CA TRP A 337 15.55 13.73 13.08
C TRP A 337 15.96 13.21 11.70
N ILE A 338 16.01 11.90 11.56
CA ILE A 338 16.39 11.22 10.32
C ILE A 338 15.13 10.64 9.68
N LYS A 339 14.84 11.03 8.45
CA LYS A 339 13.70 10.53 7.68
C LYS A 339 13.90 9.05 7.36
N ILE A 340 12.92 8.22 7.70
CA ILE A 340 12.94 6.77 7.49
C ILE A 340 11.85 6.31 6.52
N GLU A 341 10.79 7.09 6.35
CA GLU A 341 9.73 6.82 5.39
C GLU A 341 9.28 8.12 4.74
N ARG A 342 8.96 8.07 3.46
CA ARG A 342 8.25 9.11 2.73
C ARG A 342 7.48 8.47 1.59
N THR A 343 6.21 8.80 1.46
CA THR A 343 5.39 8.31 0.35
C THR A 343 4.27 9.26 -0.01
N HIS A 344 3.93 9.29 -1.30
CA HIS A 344 2.69 9.81 -1.85
C HIS A 344 1.68 8.69 -2.14
N THR A 345 2.09 7.43 -1.98
CA THR A 345 1.27 6.27 -2.35
C THR A 345 0.33 5.91 -1.21
N GLU A 346 -0.95 5.94 -1.49
CA GLU A 346 -1.98 5.41 -0.59
C GLU A 346 -2.16 3.91 -0.79
N ASP A 347 -2.61 3.24 0.26
CA ASP A 347 -3.01 1.84 0.22
C ASP A 347 -4.49 1.65 0.56
N ASN A 348 -5.12 2.65 1.21
CA ASN A 348 -6.51 2.58 1.69
C ASN A 348 -6.78 1.37 2.62
N THR A 349 -5.75 0.87 3.25
CA THR A 349 -5.74 -0.25 4.19
C THR A 349 -4.58 -0.12 5.15
N TRP A 350 -4.63 -0.88 6.23
CA TRP A 350 -3.50 -0.98 7.15
C TRP A 350 -2.31 -1.65 6.47
N ARG A 351 -1.12 -1.03 6.63
CA ARG A 351 0.14 -1.51 6.08
C ARG A 351 1.21 -1.50 7.16
N ARG A 352 1.88 -2.64 7.32
CA ARG A 352 3.00 -2.77 8.26
C ARG A 352 4.26 -2.13 7.70
N ASN A 353 4.97 -1.34 8.53
CA ASN A 353 6.36 -0.96 8.29
C ASN A 353 7.26 -1.59 9.35
N VAL A 354 8.51 -1.87 9.01
CA VAL A 354 9.52 -2.47 9.89
C VAL A 354 10.81 -1.66 9.79
N VAL A 355 11.30 -1.20 10.93
CA VAL A 355 12.43 -0.29 11.05
C VAL A 355 13.49 -0.91 11.97
N ARG A 356 14.63 -1.30 11.43
CA ARG A 356 15.81 -1.64 12.24
C ARG A 356 16.47 -0.34 12.69
N VAL A 357 16.51 -0.09 14.00
CA VAL A 357 16.99 1.17 14.57
C VAL A 357 18.43 1.46 14.15
N LEU A 358 19.32 0.46 14.21
CA LEU A 358 20.74 0.58 13.89
C LEU A 358 21.04 0.91 12.42
N ASP A 359 20.07 0.81 11.52
CA ASP A 359 20.24 1.26 10.12
C ASP A 359 20.20 2.80 10.01
N TYR A 360 19.70 3.50 11.04
CA TYR A 360 19.47 4.95 11.03
C TYR A 360 20.15 5.69 12.15
N VAL A 361 20.05 5.18 13.40
CA VAL A 361 20.51 5.85 14.63
C VAL A 361 21.15 4.85 15.60
N ASP A 362 21.82 5.34 16.64
CA ASP A 362 22.42 4.52 17.70
C ASP A 362 21.37 4.14 18.78
N ASN A 363 21.62 3.03 19.51
CA ASN A 363 20.82 2.60 20.65
C ASN A 363 21.11 3.50 21.85
N THR A 364 20.28 4.50 22.08
CA THR A 364 20.39 5.44 23.20
C THR A 364 19.19 5.34 24.15
N GLU A 365 19.15 6.18 25.18
CA GLU A 365 17.98 6.34 26.06
C GLU A 365 16.89 7.28 25.49
N ASP A 366 17.16 7.93 24.33
CA ASP A 366 16.33 8.97 23.75
C ASP A 366 15.88 8.63 22.30
N VAL A 367 15.61 7.37 22.00
CA VAL A 367 15.08 6.97 20.68
C VAL A 367 13.58 7.27 20.60
N ALA A 368 13.16 7.97 19.57
CA ALA A 368 11.74 8.28 19.34
C ALA A 368 11.41 8.41 17.86
N PHE A 369 10.11 8.34 17.54
CA PHE A 369 9.56 8.52 16.21
C PHE A 369 8.67 9.75 16.13
N ILE A 370 8.62 10.38 14.97
CA ILE A 370 7.53 11.29 14.59
C ILE A 370 6.85 10.80 13.32
N PHE A 371 5.54 10.92 13.29
CA PHE A 371 4.66 10.59 12.18
C PHE A 371 4.01 11.89 11.71
N ILE A 372 4.10 12.18 10.42
CA ILE A 372 3.61 13.42 9.83
C ILE A 372 2.66 13.09 8.69
N ALA A 373 1.44 13.63 8.76
CA ALA A 373 0.53 13.73 7.64
C ALA A 373 0.47 15.20 7.21
N GLU A 374 0.53 15.46 5.91
CA GLU A 374 0.68 16.81 5.37
C GLU A 374 -0.27 17.02 4.21
N ASP A 375 -1.03 18.11 4.25
CA ASP A 375 -1.71 18.75 3.12
C ASP A 375 -1.22 20.19 3.02
N SER A 376 -0.12 20.38 2.31
CA SER A 376 0.61 21.66 2.26
C SER A 376 0.39 22.43 0.99
N LEU A 377 0.22 23.74 1.13
CA LEU A 377 0.36 24.69 0.04
C LEU A 377 1.83 24.80 -0.36
N ARG A 378 2.22 24.18 -1.47
CA ARG A 378 3.59 24.28 -1.99
C ARG A 378 3.78 25.56 -2.81
N ALA A 379 4.76 26.36 -2.43
CA ALA A 379 5.01 27.67 -3.04
C ALA A 379 5.42 27.60 -4.54
N ASP A 380 5.79 26.45 -5.05
CA ASP A 380 6.23 26.19 -6.42
C ASP A 380 5.16 25.57 -7.32
N ASP A 381 3.98 25.23 -6.78
CA ASP A 381 2.85 24.79 -7.59
C ASP A 381 2.10 25.97 -8.22
N ALA A 382 2.25 26.08 -9.53
CA ALA A 382 1.57 27.11 -10.32
C ALA A 382 0.12 26.74 -10.69
N SER A 383 -0.35 25.54 -10.34
CA SER A 383 -1.70 25.06 -10.71
C SER A 383 -2.79 25.71 -9.88
N GLY A 384 -2.48 26.15 -8.65
CA GLY A 384 -3.43 26.70 -7.69
C GLY A 384 -4.31 25.68 -6.99
N PHE A 385 -3.99 24.38 -7.15
CA PHE A 385 -4.67 23.24 -6.50
C PHE A 385 -3.80 22.58 -5.42
N ASN A 386 -2.71 23.17 -5.07
CA ASN A 386 -1.79 22.74 -4.04
C ASN A 386 -2.50 22.76 -2.69
N GLY A 387 -2.44 21.69 -1.92
CA GLY A 387 -3.14 21.58 -0.66
C GLY A 387 -4.63 21.28 -0.80
N GLY A 388 -5.04 20.46 -1.73
CA GLY A 388 -6.43 20.11 -1.94
C GLY A 388 -6.70 18.62 -2.02
N SER A 389 -5.77 17.79 -1.58
CA SER A 389 -5.98 16.37 -1.40
C SER A 389 -6.93 16.13 -0.20
N ILE A 390 -7.57 14.98 -0.15
CA ILE A 390 -8.24 14.51 1.06
C ILE A 390 -7.23 13.61 1.76
N VAL A 391 -6.56 14.14 2.76
CA VAL A 391 -5.48 13.46 3.48
C VAL A 391 -5.96 12.92 4.80
N GLU A 392 -5.92 11.60 4.96
CA GLU A 392 -6.20 10.93 6.21
C GLU A 392 -5.09 9.93 6.53
N ALA A 393 -4.71 9.88 7.80
CA ALA A 393 -3.69 8.98 8.28
C ALA A 393 -4.08 8.35 9.62
N ALA A 394 -3.58 7.12 9.85
CA ALA A 394 -3.67 6.48 11.14
C ALA A 394 -2.41 5.65 11.41
N VAL A 395 -2.11 5.46 12.70
CA VAL A 395 -1.03 4.61 13.20
C VAL A 395 -1.58 3.75 14.33
N ASP A 396 -1.19 2.47 14.30
CA ASP A 396 -1.55 1.52 15.35
C ASP A 396 -0.48 0.46 15.53
N ASP A 397 -0.59 -0.32 16.59
CA ASP A 397 0.23 -1.50 16.87
C ASP A 397 1.74 -1.26 16.70
N LEU A 398 2.30 -0.35 17.50
CA LEU A 398 3.75 -0.15 17.56
C LEU A 398 4.39 -1.24 18.41
N PHE A 399 5.17 -2.13 17.78
CA PHE A 399 5.89 -3.22 18.42
C PHE A 399 7.39 -2.93 18.46
N LEU A 400 8.02 -3.21 19.62
CA LEU A 400 9.47 -3.26 19.76
C LEU A 400 9.92 -4.72 19.86
N TYR A 401 10.86 -5.10 19.04
CA TYR A 401 11.52 -6.41 19.02
C TYR A 401 13.03 -6.30 19.23
N ASP A 402 13.65 -7.37 19.73
CA ASP A 402 15.11 -7.51 19.80
C ASP A 402 15.52 -8.96 19.55
N VAL A 403 16.78 -9.19 19.15
CA VAL A 403 17.37 -10.54 18.96
C VAL A 403 17.89 -11.17 20.24
N GLY A 404 18.05 -10.37 21.32
CA GLY A 404 18.56 -10.84 22.63
C GLY A 404 17.66 -11.90 23.27
N GLU A 405 18.18 -12.56 24.30
CA GLU A 405 17.33 -13.42 25.14
C GLU A 405 16.21 -12.57 25.75
N PRO A 406 14.94 -13.04 25.73
CA PRO A 406 13.84 -12.27 26.28
C PRO A 406 14.15 -11.91 27.74
N VAL A 407 14.15 -10.61 28.02
CA VAL A 407 14.27 -10.14 29.41
C VAL A 407 13.00 -10.60 30.11
N ILE A 408 13.07 -11.73 30.80
CA ILE A 408 11.98 -12.20 31.64
C ILE A 408 11.85 -11.16 32.78
N GLN A 409 11.08 -10.12 32.56
CA GLN A 409 10.58 -9.32 33.65
C GLN A 409 9.84 -10.31 34.54
N SER A 410 10.28 -10.43 35.79
CA SER A 410 9.69 -11.33 36.77
C SER A 410 8.19 -11.02 36.86
N VAL A 411 7.37 -11.82 36.18
CA VAL A 411 5.92 -11.77 36.34
C VAL A 411 5.66 -12.04 37.83
N ASN A 412 5.19 -11.04 38.56
CA ASN A 412 4.82 -11.24 39.93
C ASN A 412 3.74 -12.31 39.96
N GLU A 413 3.88 -13.29 40.88
CA GLU A 413 2.89 -14.37 41.06
C GLU A 413 1.43 -13.88 41.22
N SER A 414 1.22 -12.58 41.47
CA SER A 414 -0.09 -11.94 41.54
C SER A 414 -0.78 -11.78 40.19
N ASP A 415 -0.05 -11.74 39.08
CA ASP A 415 -0.62 -11.52 37.75
C ASP A 415 -1.09 -12.84 37.10
N ILE A 416 -0.60 -13.98 37.60
CA ILE A 416 -0.99 -15.32 37.13
C ILE A 416 -2.36 -15.77 37.67
N ILE A 417 -2.86 -15.15 38.74
CA ILE A 417 -4.10 -15.60 39.47
C ILE A 417 -5.35 -14.86 38.91
N ALA A 418 -5.22 -13.84 38.12
CA ALA A 418 -6.36 -13.09 37.58
C ALA A 418 -7.01 -13.68 36.33
N GLY A 419 -6.47 -14.77 35.78
CA GLY A 419 -6.91 -15.43 34.56
C GLY A 419 -7.44 -16.87 34.71
N VAL A 420 -8.08 -17.22 35.85
CA VAL A 420 -8.79 -18.53 36.03
C VAL A 420 -10.25 -18.30 36.35
#